data_a4b9efe780b7c1963ddd67c332cce91b
#
_entry.id   a4b9efe780b7c1963ddd67c332cce91b
#
_cell.length_a   1.000
_cell.length_b   1.000
_cell.length_c   1.000
_cell.angle_alpha   90.00
_cell.angle_beta   90.00
_cell.angle_gamma   90.00
#
_symmetry.space_group_name_H-M   'P 1'
#
loop_
_entity.id
_entity.type
_entity.pdbx_description
1 polymer ?
#
loop_
_entity_poly.entity_id
_entity_poly.type
_entity_poly.pdbx_seq_one_letter_code
_entity_poly.pdbx_strand_id
1 'polypeptide(L)'
;MTLTTYQILTWRADREGEFRHLDLFRARSWGLIIYDEVHLLPAPVFRATADLQARRRLGLTATLVREDGREGDVFALIGPKRFDVPWKDLERQAWIAAATCVEERVPMSAERRMDYALADRRLQFRIAAENPAKMARLRDLLADHAEGRVLIMGGYLAQVEAIAREIGAPLITGKTPQSERELLYCRFRRNELHCLVLSKVGNFAIDLPDADVLIQVSGAFGSRQEEAQRLGRILRPKSDGRAAHFFTLVSRDTREEEFAHHRKLFLTEQGYTYQVVVVGEKWAGFLTAPRRRMRPARGPACLQCPGSCLWCRAAWALAYRPLLPSEKRRTPYS
;
A
#
# COMPACT_ATOMS: atom_id res chain seq x y z
N MET A 1 4.38 20.44 -19.40
CA MET A 1 4.56 19.33 -18.44
C MET A 1 4.60 18.03 -19.23
N THR A 2 5.53 17.14 -18.94
CA THR A 2 5.61 15.79 -19.53
C THR A 2 5.53 14.78 -18.42
N LEU A 3 4.68 13.76 -18.56
CA LEU A 3 4.54 12.65 -17.63
C LEU A 3 4.99 11.37 -18.31
N THR A 4 5.82 10.58 -17.64
CA THR A 4 6.33 9.31 -18.17
C THR A 4 6.57 8.30 -17.04
N THR A 5 6.81 7.03 -17.40
CA THR A 5 7.18 6.00 -16.43
C THR A 5 8.66 5.64 -16.58
N TYR A 6 9.27 5.09 -15.51
CA TYR A 6 10.65 4.57 -15.57
C TYR A 6 10.78 3.51 -16.67
N GLN A 7 9.78 2.64 -16.82
CA GLN A 7 9.79 1.56 -17.81
C GLN A 7 9.83 2.09 -19.24
N ILE A 8 9.05 3.14 -19.53
CA ILE A 8 9.07 3.78 -20.87
C ILE A 8 10.44 4.40 -21.11
N LEU A 9 10.99 5.14 -20.14
CA LEU A 9 12.30 5.80 -20.28
C LEU A 9 13.43 4.81 -20.50
N THR A 10 13.37 3.66 -19.86
CA THR A 10 14.40 2.62 -19.91
C THR A 10 14.05 1.49 -20.89
N TRP A 11 13.03 1.70 -21.72
CA TRP A 11 12.70 0.73 -22.78
C TRP A 11 13.78 0.75 -23.87
N ARG A 12 14.15 -0.42 -24.34
CA ARG A 12 15.09 -0.64 -25.44
C ARG A 12 14.69 -1.91 -26.18
N ALA A 13 14.93 -1.93 -27.47
CA ALA A 13 14.62 -3.09 -28.31
C ALA A 13 15.48 -4.30 -27.97
N ASP A 14 16.78 -4.05 -27.67
CA ASP A 14 17.77 -5.05 -27.31
C ASP A 14 18.41 -4.71 -25.96
N ARG A 15 18.93 -5.71 -25.25
CA ARG A 15 19.58 -5.53 -23.93
C ARG A 15 20.77 -4.57 -23.95
N GLU A 16 21.46 -4.47 -25.08
CA GLU A 16 22.62 -3.60 -25.29
C GLU A 16 22.27 -2.32 -26.04
N GLY A 17 21.02 -2.18 -26.48
CA GLY A 17 20.54 -1.02 -27.22
C GLY A 17 20.43 0.26 -26.40
N GLU A 18 20.41 1.39 -27.09
CA GLU A 18 20.24 2.71 -26.45
C GLU A 18 18.82 2.94 -25.92
N PHE A 19 18.70 3.75 -24.89
CA PHE A 19 17.42 4.20 -24.33
C PHE A 19 16.84 5.34 -25.15
N ARG A 20 16.20 5.05 -26.28
CA ARG A 20 15.70 6.04 -27.26
C ARG A 20 14.79 7.11 -26.65
N HIS A 21 14.02 6.77 -25.62
CA HIS A 21 13.11 7.72 -24.99
C HIS A 21 13.82 8.74 -24.08
N LEU A 22 15.08 8.50 -23.68
CA LEU A 22 15.87 9.49 -22.93
C LEU A 22 16.22 10.72 -23.77
N ASP A 23 16.28 10.61 -25.08
CA ASP A 23 16.58 11.73 -25.99
C ASP A 23 15.52 12.83 -25.92
N LEU A 24 14.26 12.48 -25.59
CA LEU A 24 13.22 13.48 -25.35
C LEU A 24 13.61 14.48 -24.25
N PHE A 25 14.34 14.00 -23.25
CA PHE A 25 14.76 14.83 -22.13
C PHE A 25 16.03 15.63 -22.43
N ARG A 26 16.85 15.15 -23.36
CA ARG A 26 18.04 15.88 -23.84
C ARG A 26 17.66 17.01 -24.78
N ALA A 27 16.52 16.90 -25.46
CA ALA A 27 16.06 17.87 -26.45
C ALA A 27 15.61 19.22 -25.85
N ARG A 28 15.44 19.32 -24.52
CA ARG A 28 14.92 20.52 -23.84
C ARG A 28 15.65 20.79 -22.52
N SER A 29 15.74 22.09 -22.17
CA SER A 29 16.20 22.49 -20.83
C SER A 29 15.03 22.38 -19.84
N TRP A 30 15.10 21.43 -18.91
CA TRP A 30 14.08 21.21 -17.90
C TRP A 30 14.37 22.02 -16.64
N GLY A 31 13.34 22.71 -16.11
CA GLY A 31 13.45 23.46 -14.86
C GLY A 31 13.38 22.56 -13.64
N LEU A 32 12.52 21.53 -13.67
CA LEU A 32 12.29 20.60 -12.56
C LEU A 32 11.98 19.21 -13.10
N ILE A 33 12.60 18.20 -12.52
CA ILE A 33 12.22 16.79 -12.65
C ILE A 33 11.73 16.29 -11.29
N ILE A 34 10.58 15.64 -11.25
CA ILE A 34 10.02 14.98 -10.08
C ILE A 34 10.09 13.49 -10.30
N TYR A 35 10.77 12.77 -9.41
CA TYR A 35 10.87 11.33 -9.38
C TYR A 35 9.92 10.82 -8.30
N ASP A 36 8.82 10.19 -8.71
CA ASP A 36 7.96 9.45 -7.79
C ASP A 36 8.54 8.07 -7.54
N GLU A 37 8.31 7.50 -6.35
CA GLU A 37 8.94 6.26 -5.87
C GLU A 37 10.47 6.27 -6.06
N VAL A 38 11.10 7.37 -5.64
CA VAL A 38 12.53 7.65 -5.87
C VAL A 38 13.47 6.56 -5.34
N HIS A 39 13.03 5.76 -4.39
CA HIS A 39 13.76 4.61 -3.87
C HIS A 39 14.07 3.54 -4.94
N LEU A 40 13.36 3.55 -6.09
CA LEU A 40 13.64 2.66 -7.23
C LEU A 40 14.84 3.13 -8.06
N LEU A 41 15.22 4.40 -7.96
CA LEU A 41 16.23 5.02 -8.83
C LEU A 41 17.62 4.35 -8.78
N PRO A 42 18.13 3.86 -7.63
CA PRO A 42 19.41 3.14 -7.58
C PRO A 42 19.43 1.79 -8.30
N ALA A 43 18.27 1.25 -8.73
CA ALA A 43 18.25 0.01 -9.50
C ALA A 43 19.00 0.19 -10.84
N PRO A 44 19.83 -0.78 -11.28
CA PRO A 44 20.71 -0.61 -12.45
C PRO A 44 19.98 -0.14 -13.71
N VAL A 45 18.75 -0.62 -13.93
CA VAL A 45 17.95 -0.25 -15.09
C VAL A 45 17.45 1.20 -15.00
N PHE A 46 17.07 1.66 -13.78
CA PHE A 46 16.49 2.99 -13.60
C PHE A 46 17.55 4.07 -13.36
N ARG A 47 18.78 3.68 -13.03
CA ARG A 47 19.89 4.61 -12.79
C ARG A 47 20.16 5.53 -13.99
N ALA A 48 19.95 5.03 -15.22
CA ALA A 48 20.07 5.82 -16.42
C ALA A 48 19.15 7.07 -16.42
N THR A 49 18.03 7.03 -15.72
CA THR A 49 17.11 8.18 -15.60
C THR A 49 17.68 9.28 -14.69
N ALA A 50 18.65 8.96 -13.84
CA ALA A 50 19.33 9.95 -13.00
C ALA A 50 20.30 10.85 -13.80
N ASP A 51 20.70 10.41 -15.00
CA ASP A 51 21.56 11.19 -15.90
C ASP A 51 20.80 12.33 -16.62
N LEU A 52 19.47 12.35 -16.48
CA LEU A 52 18.63 13.41 -17.05
C LEU A 52 18.97 14.76 -16.42
N GLN A 53 19.22 15.75 -17.28
CA GLN A 53 19.60 17.08 -16.85
C GLN A 53 18.39 17.96 -16.54
N ALA A 54 18.37 18.52 -15.33
CA ALA A 54 17.41 19.54 -14.92
C ALA A 54 18.05 20.50 -13.90
N ARG A 55 17.53 21.71 -13.83
CA ARG A 55 18.00 22.70 -12.83
C ARG A 55 17.72 22.26 -11.40
N ARG A 56 16.61 21.56 -11.19
CA ARG A 56 16.18 21.07 -9.87
C ARG A 56 15.65 19.64 -9.99
N ARG A 57 15.89 18.86 -8.95
CA ARG A 57 15.37 17.49 -8.81
C ARG A 57 14.60 17.39 -7.51
N LEU A 58 13.49 16.68 -7.53
CA LEU A 58 12.68 16.36 -6.37
C LEU A 58 12.39 14.86 -6.38
N GLY A 59 12.76 14.17 -5.32
CA GLY A 59 12.41 12.78 -5.08
C GLY A 59 11.27 12.68 -4.09
N LEU A 60 10.26 11.90 -4.41
CA LEU A 60 9.12 11.57 -3.56
C LEU A 60 9.13 10.08 -3.27
N THR A 61 8.87 9.70 -2.03
CA THR A 61 8.64 8.30 -1.64
C THR A 61 7.92 8.24 -0.30
N ALA A 62 7.00 7.31 -0.14
CA ALA A 62 6.40 7.02 1.15
C ALA A 62 7.34 6.18 2.04
N THR A 63 8.31 5.48 1.43
CA THR A 63 9.21 4.56 2.11
C THR A 63 10.62 4.71 1.56
N LEU A 64 11.51 5.32 2.33
CA LEU A 64 12.91 5.43 1.93
C LEU A 64 13.76 4.22 2.39
N VAL A 65 13.16 3.28 3.11
CA VAL A 65 13.86 2.11 3.60
C VAL A 65 14.14 1.16 2.44
N ARG A 66 15.41 0.87 2.19
CA ARG A 66 15.87 -0.11 1.22
C ARG A 66 16.46 -1.32 1.93
N GLU A 67 16.13 -2.51 1.46
CA GLU A 67 16.63 -3.76 2.04
C GLU A 67 18.11 -4.03 1.71
N ASP A 68 18.61 -3.37 0.66
CA ASP A 68 19.99 -3.44 0.23
C ASP A 68 20.92 -2.38 0.87
N GLY A 69 20.40 -1.56 1.80
CA GLY A 69 21.16 -0.51 2.49
C GLY A 69 21.66 0.63 1.59
N ARG A 70 21.10 0.77 0.39
CA ARG A 70 21.53 1.75 -0.61
C ARG A 70 20.73 3.06 -0.57
N GLU A 71 20.24 3.46 0.59
CA GLU A 71 19.57 4.76 0.75
C GLU A 71 20.50 5.91 0.40
N GLY A 72 21.80 5.77 0.68
CA GLY A 72 22.82 6.74 0.32
C GLY A 72 22.90 7.03 -1.18
N ASP A 73 22.63 6.06 -2.03
CA ASP A 73 22.61 6.23 -3.49
C ASP A 73 21.47 7.18 -3.92
N VAL A 74 20.32 7.13 -3.26
CA VAL A 74 19.21 8.06 -3.52
C VAL A 74 19.61 9.49 -3.18
N PHE A 75 20.27 9.68 -2.03
CA PHE A 75 20.75 11.00 -1.62
C PHE A 75 21.85 11.55 -2.54
N ALA A 76 22.73 10.70 -3.04
CA ALA A 76 23.75 11.09 -4.00
C ALA A 76 23.15 11.52 -5.35
N LEU A 77 22.07 10.86 -5.80
CA LEU A 77 21.44 11.13 -7.10
C LEU A 77 20.50 12.34 -7.09
N ILE A 78 19.78 12.54 -6.00
CA ILE A 78 18.71 13.56 -5.90
C ILE A 78 19.09 14.68 -4.94
N GLY A 79 19.63 14.34 -3.77
CA GLY A 79 19.94 15.27 -2.70
C GLY A 79 19.46 14.76 -1.33
N PRO A 80 19.78 15.50 -0.25
CA PRO A 80 19.45 15.07 1.09
C PRO A 80 17.94 15.09 1.35
N LYS A 81 17.49 14.23 2.28
CA LYS A 81 16.12 14.21 2.78
C LYS A 81 15.77 15.59 3.37
N ARG A 82 14.72 16.23 2.86
CA ARG A 82 14.29 17.57 3.24
C ARG A 82 13.05 17.58 4.11
N PHE A 83 12.20 16.56 3.94
CA PHE A 83 10.92 16.47 4.62
C PHE A 83 10.60 15.02 4.93
N ASP A 84 10.07 14.77 6.11
CA ASP A 84 9.61 13.48 6.58
C ASP A 84 8.51 13.67 7.60
N VAL A 85 7.43 12.91 7.47
CA VAL A 85 6.33 12.92 8.41
C VAL A 85 6.01 11.49 8.80
N PRO A 86 6.18 11.11 10.07
CA PRO A 86 5.76 9.81 10.56
C PRO A 86 4.26 9.59 10.31
N TRP A 87 3.89 8.39 9.90
CA TRP A 87 2.49 8.07 9.61
C TRP A 87 1.58 8.26 10.82
N LYS A 88 2.09 8.03 12.03
CA LYS A 88 1.33 8.27 13.27
C LYS A 88 0.97 9.75 13.48
N ASP A 89 1.79 10.66 12.99
CA ASP A 89 1.48 12.09 13.05
C ASP A 89 0.40 12.47 12.03
N LEU A 90 0.41 11.84 10.85
CA LEU A 90 -0.65 11.98 9.85
C LEU A 90 -1.98 11.39 10.37
N GLU A 91 -1.92 10.26 11.08
CA GLU A 91 -3.09 9.65 11.72
C GLU A 91 -3.69 10.57 12.80
N ARG A 92 -2.85 11.16 13.67
CA ARG A 92 -3.30 12.11 14.68
C ARG A 92 -3.98 13.35 14.09
N GLN A 93 -3.54 13.76 12.91
CA GLN A 93 -4.12 14.89 12.17
C GLN A 93 -5.32 14.48 11.30
N ALA A 94 -5.75 13.22 11.34
CA ALA A 94 -6.82 12.64 10.52
C ALA A 94 -6.57 12.74 8.99
N TRP A 95 -5.31 12.85 8.58
CA TRP A 95 -4.93 12.79 7.17
C TRP A 95 -4.93 11.37 6.64
N ILE A 96 -4.74 10.39 7.52
CA ILE A 96 -4.88 8.97 7.23
C ILE A 96 -5.74 8.30 8.31
N ALA A 97 -6.33 7.14 7.97
CA ALA A 97 -7.14 6.37 8.90
C ALA A 97 -6.26 5.74 9.99
N ALA A 98 -6.80 5.61 11.20
CA ALA A 98 -6.19 4.79 12.23
C ALA A 98 -6.11 3.33 11.78
N ALA A 99 -5.01 2.63 12.08
CA ALA A 99 -4.83 1.24 11.71
C ALA A 99 -4.47 0.34 12.89
N THR A 100 -5.05 -0.85 12.87
CA THR A 100 -4.67 -1.97 13.73
C THR A 100 -3.95 -3.02 12.88
N CYS A 101 -2.72 -3.39 13.27
CA CYS A 101 -1.91 -4.36 12.56
C CYS A 101 -1.77 -5.63 13.40
N VAL A 102 -2.18 -6.79 12.87
CA VAL A 102 -2.17 -8.07 13.57
C VAL A 102 -1.48 -9.14 12.73
N GLU A 103 -0.46 -9.77 13.30
CA GLU A 103 0.15 -11.00 12.77
C GLU A 103 -0.51 -12.19 13.46
N GLU A 104 -1.15 -13.03 12.67
CA GLU A 104 -1.75 -14.25 13.17
C GLU A 104 -0.89 -15.45 12.79
N ARG A 105 -0.34 -16.11 13.79
CA ARG A 105 0.48 -17.32 13.63
C ARG A 105 -0.41 -18.54 13.58
N VAL A 106 -0.52 -19.12 12.40
CA VAL A 106 -1.42 -20.24 12.11
C VAL A 106 -0.64 -21.56 12.21
N PRO A 107 -1.04 -22.49 13.08
CA PRO A 107 -0.34 -23.77 13.23
C PRO A 107 -0.46 -24.61 11.95
N MET A 108 0.54 -25.46 11.70
CA MET A 108 0.47 -26.51 10.68
C MET A 108 0.19 -27.88 11.32
N SER A 109 -0.48 -28.75 10.57
CA SER A 109 -0.62 -30.16 10.98
C SER A 109 0.74 -30.84 11.12
N ALA A 110 0.82 -31.92 11.91
CA ALA A 110 2.04 -32.67 12.09
C ALA A 110 2.59 -33.21 10.75
N GLU A 111 1.71 -33.68 9.87
CA GLU A 111 2.06 -34.14 8.52
C GLU A 111 2.70 -33.01 7.70
N ARG A 112 2.07 -31.86 7.63
CA ARG A 112 2.59 -30.69 6.89
C ARG A 112 3.92 -30.17 7.44
N ARG A 113 4.13 -30.27 8.77
CA ARG A 113 5.43 -29.92 9.37
C ARG A 113 6.54 -30.87 8.95
N MET A 114 6.22 -32.17 8.80
CA MET A 114 7.16 -33.14 8.28
C MET A 114 7.51 -32.85 6.82
N ASP A 115 6.49 -32.61 5.96
CA ASP A 115 6.70 -32.20 4.57
C ASP A 115 7.57 -30.96 4.47
N TYR A 116 7.30 -29.97 5.33
CA TYR A 116 8.08 -28.73 5.40
C TYR A 116 9.53 -28.97 5.79
N ALA A 117 9.78 -29.83 6.76
CA ALA A 117 11.14 -30.16 7.25
C ALA A 117 11.99 -30.87 6.18
N LEU A 118 11.35 -31.71 5.37
CA LEU A 118 12.03 -32.48 4.31
C LEU A 118 12.18 -31.71 2.99
N ALA A 119 11.46 -30.62 2.82
CA ALA A 119 11.41 -29.85 1.59
C ALA A 119 12.65 -28.98 1.39
N ASP A 120 13.01 -28.72 0.12
CA ASP A 120 13.95 -27.67 -0.23
C ASP A 120 13.41 -26.26 0.11
N ARG A 121 14.32 -25.30 0.12
CA ARG A 121 13.98 -23.91 0.49
C ARG A 121 12.81 -23.32 -0.29
N ARG A 122 12.70 -23.61 -1.58
CA ARG A 122 11.64 -23.06 -2.44
C ARG A 122 10.29 -23.72 -2.12
N LEU A 123 10.30 -25.02 -1.91
CA LEU A 123 9.11 -25.78 -1.57
C LEU A 123 8.65 -25.47 -0.14
N GLN A 124 9.55 -25.22 0.81
CA GLN A 124 9.22 -24.76 2.17
C GLN A 124 8.34 -23.51 2.16
N PHE A 125 8.70 -22.52 1.33
CA PHE A 125 7.88 -21.31 1.20
C PHE A 125 6.48 -21.58 0.68
N ARG A 126 6.38 -22.49 -0.29
CA ARG A 126 5.11 -22.87 -0.86
C ARG A 126 4.25 -23.64 0.16
N ILE A 127 4.81 -24.62 0.86
CA ILE A 127 4.13 -25.39 1.90
C ILE A 127 3.61 -24.47 3.00
N ALA A 128 4.41 -23.52 3.46
CA ALA A 128 4.00 -22.54 4.47
C ALA A 128 2.88 -21.62 3.95
N ALA A 129 2.98 -21.11 2.73
CA ALA A 129 1.97 -20.26 2.14
C ALA A 129 0.63 -20.99 1.94
N GLU A 130 0.67 -22.22 1.43
CA GLU A 130 -0.50 -23.06 1.13
C GLU A 130 -0.98 -23.86 2.36
N ASN A 131 -0.64 -23.47 3.59
CA ASN A 131 -1.13 -24.10 4.82
C ASN A 131 -2.67 -24.07 4.87
N PRO A 132 -3.36 -25.23 4.88
CA PRO A 132 -4.83 -25.29 4.85
C PRO A 132 -5.50 -24.59 6.04
N ALA A 133 -4.84 -24.56 7.20
CA ALA A 133 -5.38 -23.89 8.39
C ALA A 133 -5.52 -22.37 8.20
N LYS A 134 -4.75 -21.75 7.29
CA LYS A 134 -4.93 -20.33 6.92
C LYS A 134 -6.30 -20.08 6.29
N MET A 135 -6.84 -21.04 5.52
CA MET A 135 -8.17 -20.90 4.93
C MET A 135 -9.26 -20.90 6.01
N ALA A 136 -9.17 -21.79 7.00
CA ALA A 136 -10.11 -21.78 8.11
C ALA A 136 -10.10 -20.43 8.84
N ARG A 137 -8.89 -19.94 9.16
CA ARG A 137 -8.77 -18.63 9.83
C ARG A 137 -9.23 -17.46 8.96
N LEU A 138 -9.00 -17.53 7.65
CA LEU A 138 -9.50 -16.53 6.71
C LEU A 138 -11.02 -16.43 6.73
N ARG A 139 -11.73 -17.58 6.79
CA ARG A 139 -13.20 -17.58 6.90
C ARG A 139 -13.68 -16.92 8.18
N ASP A 140 -13.01 -17.19 9.33
CA ASP A 140 -13.34 -16.53 10.58
C ASP A 140 -13.17 -15.01 10.48
N LEU A 141 -12.04 -14.53 9.92
CA LEU A 141 -11.80 -13.11 9.71
C LEU A 141 -12.82 -12.46 8.77
N LEU A 142 -13.25 -13.16 7.72
CA LEU A 142 -14.29 -12.68 6.83
C LEU A 142 -15.64 -12.58 7.54
N ALA A 143 -15.97 -13.54 8.42
CA ALA A 143 -17.17 -13.48 9.24
C ALA A 143 -17.14 -12.34 10.26
N ASP A 144 -15.99 -12.15 10.93
CA ASP A 144 -15.79 -11.06 11.89
C ASP A 144 -15.92 -9.66 11.24
N HIS A 145 -15.66 -9.57 9.94
CA HIS A 145 -15.67 -8.32 9.17
C HIS A 145 -16.70 -8.33 8.03
N ALA A 146 -17.80 -9.02 8.18
CA ALA A 146 -18.83 -9.21 7.13
C ALA A 146 -19.42 -7.90 6.58
N GLU A 147 -19.47 -6.83 7.38
CA GLU A 147 -19.97 -5.52 6.96
C GLU A 147 -18.90 -4.64 6.29
N GLY A 148 -17.62 -5.04 6.38
CA GLY A 148 -16.48 -4.29 5.86
C GLY A 148 -16.11 -4.71 4.46
N ARG A 149 -15.42 -3.82 3.73
CA ARG A 149 -14.81 -4.16 2.44
C ARG A 149 -13.44 -4.76 2.67
N VAL A 150 -13.29 -6.01 2.23
CA VAL A 150 -12.11 -6.84 2.49
C VAL A 150 -11.27 -7.02 1.23
N LEU A 151 -9.98 -6.70 1.32
CA LEU A 151 -8.98 -7.08 0.33
C LEU A 151 -8.19 -8.29 0.84
N ILE A 152 -8.07 -9.32 0.02
CA ILE A 152 -7.23 -10.48 0.31
C ILE A 152 -6.05 -10.45 -0.65
N MET A 153 -4.84 -10.53 -0.12
CA MET A 153 -3.62 -10.49 -0.93
C MET A 153 -2.75 -11.72 -0.68
N GLY A 154 -2.26 -12.32 -1.77
CA GLY A 154 -1.34 -13.45 -1.69
C GLY A 154 -0.22 -13.42 -2.71
N GLY A 155 0.92 -14.03 -2.35
CA GLY A 155 2.10 -14.11 -3.20
C GLY A 155 2.08 -15.26 -4.21
N TYR A 156 1.30 -16.31 -3.96
CA TYR A 156 1.23 -17.51 -4.77
C TYR A 156 -0.09 -17.59 -5.53
N LEU A 157 -0.01 -17.73 -6.85
CA LEU A 157 -1.19 -17.70 -7.71
C LEU A 157 -2.16 -18.85 -7.39
N ALA A 158 -1.65 -20.07 -7.22
CA ALA A 158 -2.48 -21.24 -6.87
C ALA A 158 -3.24 -21.05 -5.54
N GLN A 159 -2.61 -20.40 -4.56
CA GLN A 159 -3.25 -20.10 -3.28
C GLN A 159 -4.40 -19.10 -3.45
N VAL A 160 -4.16 -17.98 -4.13
CA VAL A 160 -5.21 -16.97 -4.31
C VAL A 160 -6.35 -17.43 -5.22
N GLU A 161 -6.06 -18.28 -6.20
CA GLU A 161 -7.07 -18.95 -7.04
C GLU A 161 -7.95 -19.90 -6.22
N ALA A 162 -7.34 -20.70 -5.33
CA ALA A 162 -8.08 -21.58 -4.42
C ALA A 162 -8.97 -20.78 -3.46
N ILE A 163 -8.42 -19.71 -2.86
CA ILE A 163 -9.16 -18.80 -1.99
C ILE A 163 -10.35 -18.18 -2.74
N ALA A 164 -10.12 -17.57 -3.90
CA ALA A 164 -11.14 -16.89 -4.67
C ALA A 164 -12.31 -17.83 -5.04
N ARG A 165 -11.98 -19.07 -5.43
CA ARG A 165 -12.97 -20.10 -5.75
C ARG A 165 -13.78 -20.50 -4.53
N GLU A 166 -13.13 -20.68 -3.39
CA GLU A 166 -13.78 -21.17 -2.17
C GLU A 166 -14.71 -20.14 -1.55
N ILE A 167 -14.32 -18.85 -1.55
CA ILE A 167 -15.15 -17.78 -0.99
C ILE A 167 -16.09 -17.15 -2.03
N GLY A 168 -16.01 -17.55 -3.31
CA GLY A 168 -16.83 -16.98 -4.38
C GLY A 168 -16.52 -15.52 -4.71
N ALA A 169 -15.28 -15.05 -4.44
CA ALA A 169 -14.89 -13.67 -4.67
C ALA A 169 -14.13 -13.48 -5.99
N PRO A 170 -14.25 -12.32 -6.65
CA PRO A 170 -13.47 -12.01 -7.83
C PRO A 170 -11.96 -12.00 -7.54
N LEU A 171 -11.16 -12.46 -8.52
CA LEU A 171 -9.71 -12.51 -8.45
C LEU A 171 -9.08 -11.63 -9.52
N ILE A 172 -8.16 -10.77 -9.10
CA ILE A 172 -7.32 -9.98 -10.01
C ILE A 172 -5.89 -10.51 -9.99
N THR A 173 -5.40 -10.87 -11.17
CA THR A 173 -4.04 -11.37 -11.39
C THR A 173 -3.31 -10.52 -12.44
N GLY A 174 -2.04 -10.85 -12.72
CA GLY A 174 -1.28 -10.25 -13.83
C GLY A 174 -1.91 -10.45 -15.20
N LYS A 175 -2.73 -11.49 -15.38
CA LYS A 175 -3.38 -11.83 -16.64
C LYS A 175 -4.75 -11.16 -16.80
N THR A 176 -5.34 -10.60 -15.75
CA THR A 176 -6.64 -9.92 -15.81
C THR A 176 -6.53 -8.66 -16.68
N PRO A 177 -7.36 -8.50 -17.73
CA PRO A 177 -7.35 -7.33 -18.60
C PRO A 177 -7.58 -6.03 -17.83
N GLN A 178 -7.01 -4.92 -18.32
CA GLN A 178 -7.10 -3.62 -17.64
C GLN A 178 -8.56 -3.16 -17.46
N SER A 179 -9.38 -3.32 -18.48
CA SER A 179 -10.81 -2.96 -18.44
C SER A 179 -11.59 -3.74 -17.38
N GLU A 180 -11.29 -5.02 -17.23
CA GLU A 180 -11.90 -5.86 -16.20
C GLU A 180 -11.44 -5.46 -14.79
N ARG A 181 -10.15 -5.14 -14.62
CA ARG A 181 -9.64 -4.62 -13.35
C ARG A 181 -10.34 -3.34 -12.94
N GLU A 182 -10.47 -2.39 -13.85
CA GLU A 182 -11.15 -1.11 -13.61
C GLU A 182 -12.61 -1.31 -13.23
N LEU A 183 -13.30 -2.23 -13.90
CA LEU A 183 -14.68 -2.59 -13.58
C LEU A 183 -14.79 -3.17 -12.16
N LEU A 184 -13.93 -4.13 -11.80
CA LEU A 184 -13.93 -4.75 -10.47
C LEU A 184 -13.60 -3.72 -9.37
N TYR A 185 -12.65 -2.82 -9.60
CA TYR A 185 -12.32 -1.74 -8.67
C TYR A 185 -13.48 -0.76 -8.52
N CYS A 186 -14.16 -0.43 -9.60
CA CYS A 186 -15.34 0.43 -9.57
C CYS A 186 -16.47 -0.19 -8.75
N ARG A 187 -16.76 -1.47 -8.95
CA ARG A 187 -17.75 -2.22 -8.20
C ARG A 187 -17.40 -2.32 -6.71
N PHE A 188 -16.13 -2.56 -6.39
CA PHE A 188 -15.65 -2.60 -5.02
C PHE A 188 -15.78 -1.22 -4.33
N ARG A 189 -15.43 -0.13 -5.01
CA ARG A 189 -15.61 1.25 -4.51
C ARG A 189 -17.08 1.59 -4.24
N ARG A 190 -17.99 1.09 -5.09
CA ARG A 190 -19.44 1.28 -4.94
C ARG A 190 -20.09 0.37 -3.91
N ASN A 191 -19.29 -0.42 -3.19
CA ASN A 191 -19.78 -1.41 -2.24
C ASN A 191 -20.68 -2.51 -2.84
N GLU A 192 -20.55 -2.77 -4.15
CA GLU A 192 -21.22 -3.86 -4.86
C GLU A 192 -20.47 -5.19 -4.66
N LEU A 193 -19.20 -5.11 -4.25
CA LEU A 193 -18.34 -6.23 -3.90
C LEU A 193 -17.78 -6.00 -2.50
N HIS A 194 -18.03 -6.94 -1.58
CA HIS A 194 -17.50 -6.88 -0.22
C HIS A 194 -16.08 -7.45 -0.11
N CYS A 195 -15.72 -8.38 -1.01
CA CYS A 195 -14.42 -9.01 -1.00
C CYS A 195 -13.79 -9.00 -2.39
N LEU A 196 -12.48 -8.77 -2.44
CA LEU A 196 -11.68 -8.82 -3.67
C LEU A 196 -10.35 -9.51 -3.39
N VAL A 197 -10.02 -10.52 -4.19
CA VAL A 197 -8.77 -11.27 -4.07
C VAL A 197 -7.75 -10.75 -5.08
N LEU A 198 -6.54 -10.53 -4.62
CA LEU A 198 -5.46 -9.93 -5.41
C LEU A 198 -4.22 -10.80 -5.35
N SER A 199 -3.61 -11.04 -6.50
CA SER A 199 -2.24 -11.56 -6.56
C SER A 199 -1.21 -10.43 -6.34
N LYS A 200 0.09 -10.70 -6.50
CA LYS A 200 1.18 -9.70 -6.40
C LYS A 200 0.94 -8.41 -7.20
N VAL A 201 0.10 -8.45 -8.23
CA VAL A 201 -0.27 -7.27 -9.04
C VAL A 201 -0.96 -6.19 -8.20
N GLY A 202 -1.60 -6.59 -7.11
CA GLY A 202 -2.21 -5.67 -6.15
C GLY A 202 -1.22 -4.78 -5.41
N ASN A 203 0.08 -5.05 -5.46
CA ASN A 203 1.10 -4.21 -4.83
C ASN A 203 1.29 -2.88 -5.57
N PHE A 204 1.04 -2.86 -6.88
CA PHE A 204 1.28 -1.70 -7.73
C PHE A 204 -0.03 -1.18 -8.32
N ALA A 205 -0.28 0.12 -8.23
CA ALA A 205 -1.30 0.85 -8.97
C ALA A 205 -2.80 0.67 -8.60
N ILE A 206 -3.16 0.12 -7.43
CA ILE A 206 -4.56 0.06 -7.01
C ILE A 206 -4.90 1.23 -6.11
N ASP A 207 -5.80 2.07 -6.54
CA ASP A 207 -6.41 3.12 -5.75
C ASP A 207 -7.76 2.65 -5.18
N LEU A 208 -7.71 1.99 -4.02
CA LEU A 208 -8.88 1.49 -3.30
C LEU A 208 -8.99 2.16 -1.92
N PRO A 209 -9.40 3.44 -1.87
CA PRO A 209 -9.39 4.22 -0.62
C PRO A 209 -10.34 3.69 0.44
N ASP A 210 -11.34 2.93 0.03
CA ASP A 210 -12.43 2.53 0.90
C ASP A 210 -12.34 1.08 1.44
N ALA A 211 -11.21 0.39 1.27
CA ALA A 211 -11.03 -0.91 1.89
C ALA A 211 -10.90 -0.77 3.41
N ASP A 212 -11.68 -1.54 4.15
CA ASP A 212 -11.68 -1.50 5.61
C ASP A 212 -10.70 -2.49 6.22
N VAL A 213 -10.53 -3.62 5.54
CA VAL A 213 -9.71 -4.73 5.99
C VAL A 213 -8.79 -5.19 4.86
N LEU A 214 -7.53 -5.42 5.19
CA LEU A 214 -6.58 -6.09 4.32
C LEU A 214 -6.09 -7.36 5.01
N ILE A 215 -6.25 -8.51 4.35
CA ILE A 215 -5.78 -9.80 4.84
C ILE A 215 -4.68 -10.30 3.89
N GLN A 216 -3.48 -10.37 4.39
CA GLN A 216 -2.34 -10.92 3.68
C GLN A 216 -2.19 -12.40 4.03
N VAL A 217 -2.51 -13.30 3.09
CA VAL A 217 -2.47 -14.76 3.30
C VAL A 217 -1.10 -15.37 3.03
N SER A 218 -0.26 -14.69 2.25
CA SER A 218 1.17 -15.00 2.07
C SER A 218 1.92 -13.73 1.69
N GLY A 219 3.08 -13.54 2.28
CA GLY A 219 3.96 -12.40 2.00
C GLY A 219 5.02 -12.70 0.94
N ALA A 220 5.51 -11.68 0.26
CA ALA A 220 6.77 -11.79 -0.47
C ALA A 220 7.94 -11.59 0.50
N PHE A 221 9.00 -12.29 0.32
CA PHE A 221 10.33 -12.32 0.95
C PHE A 221 10.73 -11.16 1.91
N GLY A 222 9.85 -10.75 2.85
CA GLY A 222 10.24 -9.82 3.91
C GLY A 222 10.36 -8.35 3.51
N SER A 223 9.87 -7.94 2.34
CA SER A 223 9.99 -6.57 1.88
C SER A 223 9.19 -5.58 2.75
N ARG A 224 9.91 -4.72 3.48
CA ARG A 224 9.34 -3.62 4.27
C ARG A 224 8.56 -2.65 3.40
N GLN A 225 9.07 -2.41 2.21
CA GLN A 225 8.48 -1.51 1.24
C GLN A 225 7.15 -2.03 0.70
N GLU A 226 7.07 -3.32 0.34
CA GLU A 226 5.81 -3.92 -0.10
C GLU A 226 4.75 -3.88 1.01
N GLU A 227 5.15 -4.11 2.26
CA GLU A 227 4.25 -4.04 3.42
C GLU A 227 3.71 -2.62 3.61
N ALA A 228 4.57 -1.62 3.55
CA ALA A 228 4.19 -0.23 3.63
C ALA A 228 3.22 0.19 2.51
N GLN A 229 3.49 -0.24 1.27
CA GLN A 229 2.60 0.03 0.15
C GLN A 229 1.23 -0.64 0.31
N ARG A 230 1.18 -1.86 0.86
CA ARG A 230 -0.06 -2.57 1.15
C ARG A 230 -0.87 -1.85 2.22
N LEU A 231 -0.25 -1.51 3.34
CA LEU A 231 -0.91 -0.80 4.42
C LEU A 231 -1.37 0.60 3.95
N GLY A 232 -0.54 1.33 3.23
CA GLY A 232 -0.87 2.65 2.69
C GLY A 232 -2.15 2.67 1.84
N ARG A 233 -2.56 1.52 1.28
CA ARG A 233 -3.80 1.42 0.49
C ARG A 233 -5.06 1.47 1.33
N ILE A 234 -5.02 0.95 2.55
CA ILE A 234 -6.16 0.95 3.47
C ILE A 234 -6.16 2.13 4.44
N LEU A 235 -5.04 2.85 4.53
CA LEU A 235 -4.89 4.00 5.43
C LEU A 235 -5.53 5.29 4.91
N ARG A 236 -6.13 5.29 3.73
CA ARG A 236 -6.81 6.49 3.23
C ARG A 236 -7.95 6.90 4.15
N PRO A 237 -8.15 8.20 4.35
CA PRO A 237 -9.22 8.70 5.20
C PRO A 237 -10.57 8.16 4.75
N LYS A 238 -11.35 7.65 5.69
CA LYS A 238 -12.70 7.13 5.45
C LYS A 238 -13.72 8.18 5.86
N SER A 239 -14.77 8.32 5.07
CA SER A 239 -15.82 9.31 5.33
C SER A 239 -16.53 9.11 6.66
N ASP A 240 -16.55 7.89 7.18
CA ASP A 240 -17.20 7.50 8.43
C ASP A 240 -16.24 7.39 9.63
N GLY A 241 -14.94 7.68 9.44
CA GLY A 241 -13.92 7.63 10.49
C GLY A 241 -13.59 6.22 11.01
N ARG A 242 -14.00 5.15 10.31
CA ARG A 242 -13.65 3.77 10.70
C ARG A 242 -12.16 3.53 10.62
N ALA A 243 -11.64 2.74 11.57
CA ALA A 243 -10.26 2.27 11.54
C ALA A 243 -10.05 1.25 10.43
N ALA A 244 -8.81 1.17 9.94
CA ALA A 244 -8.36 0.13 9.04
C ALA A 244 -7.83 -1.08 9.82
N HIS A 245 -8.05 -2.28 9.32
CA HIS A 245 -7.53 -3.51 9.93
C HIS A 245 -6.59 -4.21 8.94
N PHE A 246 -5.39 -4.50 9.39
CA PHE A 246 -4.39 -5.20 8.61
C PHE A 246 -4.00 -6.51 9.30
N PHE A 247 -4.38 -7.63 8.67
CA PHE A 247 -4.05 -8.97 9.14
C PHE A 247 -3.01 -9.62 8.25
N THR A 248 -2.00 -10.23 8.87
CA THR A 248 -1.01 -11.04 8.17
C THR A 248 -1.08 -12.47 8.72
N LEU A 249 -1.46 -13.43 7.86
CA LEU A 249 -1.49 -14.86 8.22
C LEU A 249 -0.12 -15.48 7.95
N VAL A 250 0.52 -15.97 9.00
CA VAL A 250 1.86 -16.54 8.97
C VAL A 250 1.82 -17.97 9.49
N SER A 251 2.38 -18.93 8.77
CA SER A 251 2.49 -20.29 9.25
C SER A 251 3.51 -20.38 10.38
N ARG A 252 3.07 -20.89 11.55
CA ARG A 252 3.88 -21.01 12.75
C ARG A 252 5.06 -21.98 12.53
N ASP A 253 6.19 -21.68 13.16
CA ASP A 253 7.43 -22.48 13.13
C ASP A 253 7.98 -22.64 11.70
N THR A 254 7.83 -21.60 10.88
CA THR A 254 8.35 -21.58 9.51
C THR A 254 9.15 -20.31 9.23
N ARG A 255 9.86 -20.29 8.11
CA ARG A 255 10.58 -19.10 7.63
C ARG A 255 9.67 -17.91 7.29
N GLU A 256 8.36 -18.12 7.18
CA GLU A 256 7.43 -16.99 7.04
C GLU A 256 7.50 -16.07 8.26
N GLU A 257 7.79 -16.57 9.47
CA GLU A 257 7.94 -15.75 10.67
C GLU A 257 9.15 -14.82 10.59
N GLU A 258 10.28 -15.29 10.04
CA GLU A 258 11.47 -14.46 9.82
C GLU A 258 11.13 -13.28 8.89
N PHE A 259 10.44 -13.57 7.79
CA PHE A 259 10.04 -12.53 6.84
C PHE A 259 8.96 -11.61 7.39
N ALA A 260 8.01 -12.12 8.16
CA ALA A 260 7.02 -11.31 8.84
C ALA A 260 7.70 -10.37 9.85
N HIS A 261 8.73 -10.85 10.57
CA HIS A 261 9.52 -10.02 11.47
C HIS A 261 10.19 -8.84 10.72
N HIS A 262 10.80 -9.08 9.58
CA HIS A 262 11.42 -8.01 8.80
C HIS A 262 10.38 -7.01 8.27
N ARG A 263 9.23 -7.47 7.79
CA ARG A 263 8.16 -6.61 7.29
C ARG A 263 7.60 -5.69 8.37
N LYS A 264 7.33 -6.22 9.57
CA LYS A 264 6.75 -5.44 10.68
C LYS A 264 7.66 -4.33 11.20
N LEU A 265 8.99 -4.42 11.01
CA LEU A 265 9.93 -3.38 11.44
C LEU A 265 9.55 -2.01 10.90
N PHE A 266 9.14 -1.93 9.63
CA PHE A 266 8.68 -0.67 9.05
C PHE A 266 7.48 -0.10 9.81
N LEU A 267 6.48 -0.92 10.11
CA LEU A 267 5.26 -0.48 10.79
C LEU A 267 5.55 0.00 12.21
N THR A 268 6.43 -0.69 12.91
CA THR A 268 6.86 -0.28 14.27
C THR A 268 7.70 0.99 14.24
N GLU A 269 8.55 1.19 13.25
CA GLU A 269 9.30 2.44 13.01
C GLU A 269 8.35 3.62 12.73
N GLN A 270 7.20 3.38 12.08
CA GLN A 270 6.15 4.38 11.88
C GLN A 270 5.25 4.59 13.10
N GLY A 271 5.52 3.90 14.22
CA GLY A 271 4.81 4.05 15.49
C GLY A 271 3.51 3.25 15.61
N TYR A 272 3.26 2.28 14.71
CA TYR A 272 2.12 1.39 14.83
C TYR A 272 2.36 0.29 15.85
N THR A 273 1.32 -0.02 16.64
CA THR A 273 1.30 -1.21 17.49
C THR A 273 1.03 -2.43 16.62
N TYR A 274 1.98 -3.34 16.61
CA TYR A 274 1.90 -4.58 15.84
C TYR A 274 1.68 -5.74 16.82
N GLN A 275 0.49 -6.33 16.77
CA GLN A 275 0.12 -7.44 17.65
C GLN A 275 0.49 -8.77 16.99
N VAL A 276 1.00 -9.71 17.77
CA VAL A 276 1.25 -11.08 17.32
C VAL A 276 0.37 -12.02 18.13
N VAL A 277 -0.47 -12.78 17.44
CA VAL A 277 -1.45 -13.70 18.04
C VAL A 277 -1.22 -15.11 17.50
N VAL A 278 -1.24 -16.13 18.36
CA VAL A 278 -1.19 -17.52 17.93
C VAL A 278 -2.60 -18.08 17.84
N VAL A 279 -2.99 -18.54 16.65
CA VAL A 279 -4.31 -19.08 16.40
C VAL A 279 -4.49 -20.41 17.14
N GLY A 280 -5.58 -20.55 17.92
CA GLY A 280 -5.88 -21.73 18.73
C GLY A 280 -5.39 -21.70 20.17
N GLU A 281 -4.55 -20.73 20.56
CA GLU A 281 -4.25 -20.48 21.96
C GLU A 281 -5.29 -19.51 22.53
N LYS A 282 -5.94 -19.87 23.66
CA LYS A 282 -6.91 -19.00 24.32
C LYS A 282 -6.24 -17.70 24.73
N TRP A 283 -6.55 -16.65 24.04
CA TRP A 283 -6.06 -15.31 24.36
C TRP A 283 -6.85 -14.78 25.57
N ALA A 284 -6.19 -14.65 26.73
CA ALA A 284 -6.76 -14.01 27.90
C ALA A 284 -6.50 -12.50 27.80
N GLY A 285 -7.34 -11.76 27.09
CA GLY A 285 -7.36 -10.31 27.20
C GLY A 285 -7.44 -9.53 25.88
N PHE A 286 -8.45 -8.70 25.80
CA PHE A 286 -8.65 -7.56 24.88
C PHE A 286 -9.37 -7.77 23.52
N LEU A 287 -10.39 -8.59 23.41
CA LEU A 287 -11.36 -8.47 22.29
C LEU A 287 -12.79 -8.13 22.74
N THR A 288 -12.96 -7.50 23.90
CA THR A 288 -14.24 -6.87 24.26
C THR A 288 -13.98 -5.50 24.86
N ALA A 289 -13.53 -4.56 24.05
CA ALA A 289 -13.90 -3.18 24.36
C ALA A 289 -15.39 -3.06 24.01
N PRO A 290 -16.28 -2.73 24.97
CA PRO A 290 -17.67 -2.52 24.67
C PRO A 290 -17.75 -1.41 23.62
N ARG A 291 -18.58 -1.61 22.60
CA ARG A 291 -18.99 -0.56 21.66
C ARG A 291 -19.47 0.67 22.42
N ARG A 292 -18.57 1.51 22.89
CA ARG A 292 -18.93 2.89 23.25
C ARG A 292 -19.23 3.55 21.91
N ARG A 293 -20.53 3.77 21.67
CA ARG A 293 -20.95 4.80 20.71
C ARG A 293 -20.22 6.07 21.16
N MET A 294 -19.09 6.37 20.49
CA MET A 294 -18.53 7.70 20.56
C MET A 294 -19.60 8.63 19.96
N ARG A 295 -20.26 9.38 20.81
CA ARG A 295 -20.95 10.59 20.37
C ARG A 295 -19.88 11.39 19.60
N PRO A 296 -20.21 11.91 18.41
CA PRO A 296 -19.28 12.79 17.70
C PRO A 296 -18.84 13.85 18.72
N ALA A 297 -17.54 13.97 18.92
CA ALA A 297 -16.98 15.06 19.72
C ALA A 297 -17.47 16.34 19.05
N ARG A 298 -18.34 17.07 19.74
CA ARG A 298 -18.64 18.45 19.39
C ARG A 298 -17.30 19.16 19.47
N GLY A 299 -16.77 19.57 18.31
CA GLY A 299 -15.61 20.44 18.27
C GLY A 299 -15.86 21.64 19.20
N PRO A 300 -14.80 22.26 19.75
CA PRO A 300 -14.95 23.39 20.63
C PRO A 300 -15.81 24.42 19.89
N ALA A 301 -17.00 24.66 20.42
CA ALA A 301 -17.86 25.72 19.95
C ALA A 301 -17.10 27.02 20.15
N CYS A 302 -16.77 27.69 19.08
CA CYS A 302 -16.27 29.04 19.13
C CYS A 302 -17.40 29.91 19.71
N LEU A 303 -17.29 30.26 20.98
CA LEU A 303 -18.28 31.00 21.77
C LEU A 303 -18.47 32.46 21.34
N GLN A 304 -17.87 32.89 20.19
CA GLN A 304 -17.88 34.30 19.77
C GLN A 304 -18.18 34.57 18.29
N CYS A 305 -18.72 33.62 17.53
CA CYS A 305 -19.11 33.90 16.15
C CYS A 305 -20.59 33.58 15.90
N PRO A 306 -21.46 34.57 15.74
CA PRO A 306 -22.81 34.36 15.19
C PRO A 306 -22.67 34.12 13.67
N GLY A 307 -22.85 32.87 13.26
CA GLY A 307 -23.44 32.47 11.97
C GLY A 307 -22.80 32.82 10.62
N SER A 308 -21.73 33.60 10.52
CA SER A 308 -21.16 33.99 9.20
C SER A 308 -19.68 34.41 9.28
N CYS A 309 -18.79 33.49 9.58
CA CYS A 309 -17.37 33.80 9.51
C CYS A 309 -16.80 33.45 8.11
N LEU A 310 -16.53 34.49 7.32
CA LEU A 310 -15.90 34.42 6.00
C LEU A 310 -14.52 33.76 6.02
N TRP A 311 -13.82 33.72 7.16
CA TRP A 311 -12.51 33.13 7.31
C TRP A 311 -12.52 31.59 7.35
N CYS A 312 -13.57 30.98 7.89
CA CYS A 312 -13.70 29.52 7.87
C CYS A 312 -14.04 28.97 6.49
N ARG A 313 -14.63 29.79 5.59
CA ARG A 313 -14.90 29.42 4.20
C ARG A 313 -13.66 29.59 3.29
N ALA A 314 -12.76 30.49 3.60
CA ALA A 314 -11.56 30.76 2.80
C ALA A 314 -10.47 29.67 2.97
N ALA A 315 -10.36 29.06 4.15
CA ALA A 315 -9.39 27.99 4.39
C ALA A 315 -9.74 26.69 3.66
N TRP A 316 -11.03 26.44 3.37
CA TRP A 316 -11.50 25.27 2.62
C TRP A 316 -11.35 25.43 1.11
N ALA A 317 -11.36 26.65 0.60
CA ALA A 317 -11.29 26.95 -0.83
C ALA A 317 -9.87 26.92 -1.40
N LEU A 318 -8.84 26.98 -0.56
CA LEU A 318 -7.43 26.97 -0.99
C LEU A 318 -6.83 25.56 -1.11
N ALA A 319 -7.47 24.54 -0.52
CA ALA A 319 -7.00 23.16 -0.57
C ALA A 319 -7.54 22.34 -1.77
N TYR A 320 -8.59 22.84 -2.46
CA TYR A 320 -9.22 22.14 -3.59
C TYR A 320 -9.63 23.13 -4.69
N ARG A 321 -8.66 23.64 -5.44
CA ARG A 321 -8.94 24.24 -6.75
C ARG A 321 -8.57 23.26 -7.85
N PRO A 322 -9.53 22.70 -8.61
CA PRO A 322 -9.20 22.13 -9.90
C PRO A 322 -8.69 23.25 -10.80
N LEU A 323 -7.55 23.05 -11.44
CA LEU A 323 -7.00 23.94 -12.46
C LEU A 323 -7.99 23.99 -13.64
N LEU A 324 -8.79 25.02 -13.72
CA LEU A 324 -9.52 25.38 -14.91
C LEU A 324 -8.57 26.01 -15.93
N PRO A 325 -8.77 25.78 -17.23
CA PRO A 325 -7.87 26.28 -18.27
C PRO A 325 -7.95 27.81 -18.34
N SER A 326 -6.77 28.43 -18.44
CA SER A 326 -6.60 29.86 -18.57
C SER A 326 -7.29 30.40 -19.83
N GLU A 327 -8.24 31.28 -19.65
CA GLU A 327 -8.75 32.14 -20.71
C GLU A 327 -7.62 32.98 -21.31
N LYS A 328 -7.54 32.96 -22.65
CA LYS A 328 -6.67 33.80 -23.46
C LYS A 328 -7.03 35.28 -23.22
N ARG A 329 -6.20 36.01 -22.50
CA ARG A 329 -6.22 37.45 -22.53
C ARG A 329 -5.72 37.91 -23.91
N ARG A 330 -6.63 38.48 -24.68
CA ARG A 330 -6.30 39.33 -25.85
C ARG A 330 -5.66 40.59 -25.32
N THR A 331 -4.46 40.87 -25.69
CA THR A 331 -3.85 42.20 -25.60
C THR A 331 -4.27 43.00 -26.82
N PRO A 332 -4.77 44.23 -26.66
CA PRO A 332 -4.81 45.19 -27.77
C PRO A 332 -3.49 45.95 -27.78
N TYR A 333 -2.81 45.99 -28.92
CA TYR A 333 -2.12 47.19 -29.44
C TYR A 333 -1.27 46.81 -30.64
N SER A 334 -1.63 47.55 -31.75
CA SER A 334 -0.88 47.91 -32.96
C SER A 334 -0.20 46.83 -33.77
#